data_2ba16320e5a33001c12726069daa576d
#
_entry.id   2ba16320e5a33001c12726069daa576d
#
_cell.length_a   1.000
_cell.length_b   1.000
_cell.length_c   1.000
_cell.angle_alpha   90.00
_cell.angle_beta   90.00
_cell.angle_gamma   90.00
#
_symmetry.space_group_name_H-M   'P 1'
#
loop_
_entity.id
_entity.type
_entity.pdbx_description
1 polymer ?
#
loop_
_entity_poly.entity_id
_entity_poly.type
_entity_poly.pdbx_seq_one_letter_code
_entity_poly.pdbx_strand_id
1 'polypeptide(L)'
;MNNSGWPASFASGLHAALVRRIPPDRNGPQLEQLSLALIEALEQGNLTVPLSPEREQLVRQSGWLEGEGSPLVLQGQRLGWRRWMQAMDDVVEALVERAMLNDLPPTDPRPVDPGSTDPASADPPSSLNREQRDAVLALDQASVVLISGGPGTGKTSTVVELLARVQLHHPDLRMGLAAPTGKAARRLGDAVRPRLQGLPCGTLHRWLEAGAHGFARNTERPLELDLLVIDEMSMLDLALMQALLSALPPRCRLVLVGDPAQLPPVGSGAVWHRLQQSDVRERFGMGAIHLKQ
;
A
#
# COMPACT_ATOMS: atom_id res chain seq x y z
N MET A 1 -25.55 10.47 -3.41
CA MET A 1 -24.34 9.72 -3.82
C MET A 1 -23.87 9.03 -2.56
N ASN A 2 -23.82 7.70 -2.54
CA ASN A 2 -23.29 6.96 -1.40
C ASN A 2 -21.80 7.28 -1.28
N ASN A 3 -21.28 7.31 -0.04
CA ASN A 3 -19.86 7.66 0.26
C ASN A 3 -18.80 6.78 -0.45
N SER A 4 -19.19 5.65 -1.03
CA SER A 4 -18.34 4.69 -1.73
C SER A 4 -17.97 5.08 -3.17
N GLY A 5 -18.55 6.15 -3.71
CA GLY A 5 -18.38 6.52 -5.12
C GLY A 5 -19.07 5.58 -6.12
N TRP A 6 -19.75 4.52 -5.64
CA TRP A 6 -20.44 3.55 -6.50
C TRP A 6 -21.86 3.96 -6.78
N PRO A 7 -22.38 3.68 -8.00
CA PRO A 7 -23.79 3.85 -8.29
C PRO A 7 -24.64 2.95 -7.38
N ALA A 8 -25.76 3.44 -6.87
CA ALA A 8 -26.71 2.63 -6.08
C ALA A 8 -27.15 1.35 -6.81
N SER A 9 -27.19 1.38 -8.15
CA SER A 9 -27.44 0.22 -9.00
C SER A 9 -26.40 -0.90 -8.88
N PHE A 10 -25.17 -0.59 -8.51
CA PHE A 10 -24.10 -1.58 -8.38
C PHE A 10 -24.30 -2.45 -7.12
N ALA A 11 -24.57 -1.83 -5.97
CA ALA A 11 -24.86 -2.53 -4.71
C ALA A 11 -26.09 -3.45 -4.89
N SER A 12 -27.17 -2.94 -5.49
CA SER A 12 -28.38 -3.71 -5.78
C SER A 12 -28.11 -4.87 -6.75
N GLY A 13 -27.23 -4.66 -7.73
CA GLY A 13 -26.82 -5.70 -8.69
C GLY A 13 -26.02 -6.83 -8.02
N LEU A 14 -25.09 -6.49 -7.12
CA LEU A 14 -24.33 -7.47 -6.34
C LEU A 14 -25.25 -8.29 -5.44
N HIS A 15 -26.15 -7.62 -4.70
CA HIS A 15 -27.13 -8.30 -3.86
C HIS A 15 -27.97 -9.29 -4.67
N ALA A 16 -28.59 -8.83 -5.77
CA ALA A 16 -29.39 -9.67 -6.63
C ALA A 16 -28.60 -10.85 -7.24
N ALA A 17 -27.30 -10.65 -7.51
CA ALA A 17 -26.44 -11.71 -8.03
C ALA A 17 -26.13 -12.79 -6.97
N LEU A 18 -25.94 -12.41 -5.71
CA LEU A 18 -25.75 -13.34 -4.60
C LEU A 18 -27.05 -14.10 -4.30
N VAL A 19 -28.19 -13.41 -4.19
CA VAL A 19 -29.48 -14.03 -3.90
C VAL A 19 -29.86 -15.06 -4.96
N ARG A 20 -29.63 -14.78 -6.25
CA ARG A 20 -29.89 -15.73 -7.34
C ARG A 20 -29.07 -17.02 -7.28
N ARG A 21 -27.96 -17.03 -6.56
CA ARG A 21 -27.12 -18.22 -6.38
C ARG A 21 -27.56 -19.10 -5.21
N ILE A 22 -28.46 -18.64 -4.36
CA ILE A 22 -28.98 -19.41 -3.25
C ILE A 22 -30.00 -20.44 -3.81
N PRO A 23 -29.82 -21.74 -3.55
CA PRO A 23 -30.83 -22.72 -3.92
C PRO A 23 -32.19 -22.38 -3.30
N PRO A 24 -33.33 -22.58 -4.02
CA PRO A 24 -34.65 -22.19 -3.55
C PRO A 24 -35.06 -22.79 -2.21
N ASP A 25 -34.57 -24.01 -1.93
CA ASP A 25 -34.81 -24.77 -0.69
C ASP A 25 -33.97 -24.26 0.50
N ARG A 26 -33.00 -23.39 0.24
CA ARG A 26 -32.06 -22.85 1.24
C ARG A 26 -32.15 -21.33 1.35
N ASN A 27 -33.01 -20.70 0.58
CA ASN A 27 -33.19 -19.26 0.63
C ASN A 27 -33.85 -18.85 1.94
N GLY A 28 -33.15 -18.07 2.75
CA GLY A 28 -33.64 -17.59 4.04
C GLY A 28 -33.18 -16.17 4.34
N PRO A 29 -33.92 -15.45 5.22
CA PRO A 29 -33.64 -14.05 5.52
C PRO A 29 -32.24 -13.82 6.08
N GLN A 30 -31.61 -14.83 6.64
CA GLN A 30 -30.24 -14.73 7.19
C GLN A 30 -29.18 -14.60 6.10
N LEU A 31 -29.32 -15.29 4.97
CA LEU A 31 -28.38 -15.16 3.83
C LEU A 31 -28.59 -13.82 3.11
N GLU A 32 -29.84 -13.35 3.00
CA GLU A 32 -30.10 -12.02 2.46
C GLU A 32 -29.48 -10.92 3.31
N GLN A 33 -29.66 -10.98 4.65
CA GLN A 33 -29.00 -10.06 5.57
C GLN A 33 -27.47 -10.10 5.46
N LEU A 34 -26.89 -11.29 5.30
CA LEU A 34 -25.45 -11.45 5.18
C LEU A 34 -24.94 -10.85 3.85
N SER A 35 -25.68 -10.98 2.75
CA SER A 35 -25.33 -10.35 1.47
C SER A 35 -25.34 -8.83 1.57
N LEU A 36 -26.30 -8.25 2.29
CA LEU A 36 -26.34 -6.81 2.55
C LEU A 36 -25.16 -6.36 3.42
N ALA A 37 -24.85 -7.12 4.48
CA ALA A 37 -23.70 -6.84 5.33
C ALA A 37 -22.36 -6.90 4.58
N LEU A 38 -22.21 -7.82 3.61
CA LEU A 38 -21.03 -7.89 2.74
C LEU A 38 -20.90 -6.66 1.85
N ILE A 39 -22.02 -6.16 1.32
CA ILE A 39 -22.02 -4.97 0.46
C ILE A 39 -21.73 -3.73 1.30
N GLU A 40 -22.36 -3.59 2.46
CA GLU A 40 -22.10 -2.49 3.38
C GLU A 40 -20.63 -2.47 3.86
N ALA A 41 -20.07 -3.63 4.20
CA ALA A 41 -18.66 -3.75 4.54
C ALA A 41 -17.75 -3.26 3.40
N LEU A 42 -18.05 -3.66 2.16
CA LEU A 42 -17.30 -3.25 0.98
C LEU A 42 -17.42 -1.73 0.74
N GLU A 43 -18.58 -1.13 0.93
CA GLU A 43 -18.80 0.32 0.87
C GLU A 43 -18.03 1.08 1.97
N GLN A 44 -17.79 0.44 3.10
CA GLN A 44 -16.97 0.96 4.21
C GLN A 44 -15.47 0.68 4.04
N GLY A 45 -15.04 0.12 2.90
CA GLY A 45 -13.64 -0.21 2.63
C GLY A 45 -13.19 -1.58 3.13
N ASN A 46 -14.07 -2.36 3.77
CA ASN A 46 -13.76 -3.68 4.29
C ASN A 46 -13.99 -4.76 3.24
N LEU A 47 -13.04 -5.63 3.01
CA LEU A 47 -13.14 -6.72 2.04
C LEU A 47 -13.87 -7.96 2.58
N THR A 48 -14.01 -8.07 3.89
CA THR A 48 -14.55 -9.24 4.57
C THR A 48 -15.47 -8.89 5.73
N VAL A 49 -16.37 -9.80 6.06
CA VAL A 49 -17.20 -9.76 7.27
C VAL A 49 -16.87 -10.95 8.19
N PRO A 50 -16.85 -10.78 9.51
CA PRO A 50 -16.71 -11.91 10.43
C PRO A 50 -17.99 -12.73 10.44
N LEU A 51 -17.85 -14.05 10.60
CA LEU A 51 -18.95 -14.98 10.71
C LEU A 51 -19.00 -15.62 12.12
N SER A 52 -20.22 -15.81 12.66
CA SER A 52 -20.43 -16.76 13.73
C SER A 52 -20.39 -18.20 13.19
N PRO A 53 -20.16 -19.22 14.03
CA PRO A 53 -20.17 -20.61 13.58
C PRO A 53 -21.47 -21.02 12.86
N GLU A 54 -22.61 -20.52 13.31
CA GLU A 54 -23.91 -20.80 12.68
C GLU A 54 -23.99 -20.16 11.29
N ARG A 55 -23.55 -18.91 11.13
CA ARG A 55 -23.52 -18.22 9.84
C ARG A 55 -22.50 -18.86 8.88
N GLU A 56 -21.38 -19.34 9.38
CA GLU A 56 -20.41 -20.09 8.57
C GLU A 56 -21.04 -21.35 7.98
N GLN A 57 -21.78 -22.12 8.77
CA GLN A 57 -22.48 -23.30 8.29
C GLN A 57 -23.52 -22.96 7.21
N LEU A 58 -24.28 -21.89 7.40
CA LEU A 58 -25.23 -21.41 6.37
C LEU A 58 -24.53 -21.03 5.07
N VAL A 59 -23.40 -20.33 5.16
CA VAL A 59 -22.63 -19.93 3.98
C VAL A 59 -22.09 -21.17 3.24
N ARG A 60 -21.59 -22.16 3.95
CA ARG A 60 -21.12 -23.42 3.34
C ARG A 60 -22.21 -24.17 2.60
N GLN A 61 -23.47 -23.97 2.98
CA GLN A 61 -24.65 -24.60 2.35
C GLN A 61 -25.30 -23.69 1.28
N SER A 62 -24.89 -22.43 1.14
CA SER A 62 -25.56 -21.44 0.32
C SER A 62 -25.30 -21.55 -1.19
N GLY A 63 -24.33 -22.35 -1.63
CA GLY A 63 -23.85 -22.35 -3.01
C GLY A 63 -22.93 -21.15 -3.36
N TRP A 64 -22.69 -20.22 -2.44
CA TRP A 64 -21.85 -19.04 -2.68
C TRP A 64 -20.37 -19.34 -2.82
N LEU A 65 -19.90 -20.47 -2.26
CA LEU A 65 -18.50 -20.89 -2.25
C LEU A 65 -18.19 -21.92 -3.33
N GLU A 66 -19.18 -22.38 -4.08
CA GLU A 66 -19.07 -23.48 -5.03
C GLU A 66 -18.68 -23.00 -6.44
N GLY A 67 -17.84 -23.80 -7.12
CA GLY A 67 -17.43 -23.63 -8.51
C GLY A 67 -16.31 -22.59 -8.73
N GLU A 68 -15.68 -22.66 -9.89
CA GLU A 68 -14.58 -21.77 -10.29
C GLU A 68 -14.96 -20.29 -10.35
N GLY A 69 -16.24 -19.99 -10.62
CA GLY A 69 -16.79 -18.62 -10.65
C GLY A 69 -17.43 -18.16 -9.35
N SER A 70 -17.13 -18.79 -8.20
CA SER A 70 -17.68 -18.37 -6.91
C SER A 70 -17.31 -16.93 -6.59
N PRO A 71 -18.29 -16.05 -6.30
CA PRO A 71 -18.01 -14.64 -6.00
C PRO A 71 -17.39 -14.42 -4.64
N LEU A 72 -17.56 -15.37 -3.73
CA LEU A 72 -17.13 -15.27 -2.34
C LEU A 72 -16.08 -16.32 -1.99
N VAL A 73 -15.30 -16.04 -0.96
CA VAL A 73 -14.32 -16.95 -0.38
C VAL A 73 -14.39 -16.86 1.15
N LEU A 74 -14.19 -17.99 1.79
CA LEU A 74 -14.11 -18.10 3.23
C LEU A 74 -12.65 -18.28 3.65
N GLN A 75 -12.12 -17.35 4.46
CA GLN A 75 -10.79 -17.44 5.07
C GLN A 75 -10.95 -17.45 6.60
N GLY A 76 -10.68 -18.59 7.21
CA GLY A 76 -11.02 -18.79 8.63
C GLY A 76 -12.49 -18.51 8.88
N GLN A 77 -12.78 -17.65 9.85
CA GLN A 77 -14.15 -17.22 10.18
C GLN A 77 -14.54 -15.90 9.52
N ARG A 78 -13.98 -15.58 8.35
CA ARG A 78 -14.29 -14.37 7.61
C ARG A 78 -14.73 -14.70 6.19
N LEU A 79 -15.86 -14.13 5.78
CA LEU A 79 -16.38 -14.22 4.42
C LEU A 79 -16.00 -12.96 3.64
N GLY A 80 -15.46 -13.12 2.46
CA GLY A 80 -15.03 -12.00 1.64
C GLY A 80 -15.33 -12.16 0.16
N TRP A 81 -15.21 -11.08 -0.58
CA TRP A 81 -15.34 -11.06 -2.01
C TRP A 81 -14.08 -11.60 -2.68
N ARG A 82 -14.17 -12.73 -3.38
CA ARG A 82 -13.03 -13.39 -4.01
C ARG A 82 -12.17 -12.44 -4.85
N ARG A 83 -12.80 -11.65 -5.71
CA ARG A 83 -12.09 -10.72 -6.60
C ARG A 83 -11.20 -9.72 -5.85
N TRP A 84 -11.74 -9.10 -4.79
CA TRP A 84 -10.99 -8.08 -4.04
C TRP A 84 -9.96 -8.71 -3.10
N MET A 85 -10.25 -9.90 -2.57
CA MET A 85 -9.27 -10.63 -1.77
C MET A 85 -8.10 -11.09 -2.62
N GLN A 86 -8.36 -11.65 -3.80
CA GLN A 86 -7.32 -12.02 -4.75
C GLN A 86 -6.49 -10.80 -5.17
N ALA A 87 -7.15 -9.68 -5.49
CA ALA A 87 -6.47 -8.44 -5.83
C ALA A 87 -5.58 -7.89 -4.68
N MET A 88 -6.00 -8.08 -3.43
CA MET A 88 -5.18 -7.73 -2.26
C MET A 88 -3.96 -8.65 -2.13
N ASP A 89 -4.16 -9.96 -2.31
CA ASP A 89 -3.07 -10.93 -2.27
C ASP A 89 -2.08 -10.67 -3.41
N ASP A 90 -2.55 -10.37 -4.63
CA ASP A 90 -1.71 -10.01 -5.78
C ASP A 90 -0.86 -8.75 -5.49
N VAL A 91 -1.44 -7.73 -4.85
CA VAL A 91 -0.72 -6.52 -4.43
C VAL A 91 0.35 -6.83 -3.39
N VAL A 92 0.03 -7.66 -2.40
CA VAL A 92 0.99 -8.08 -1.37
C VAL A 92 2.13 -8.86 -1.99
N GLU A 93 1.83 -9.85 -2.83
CA GLU A 93 2.86 -10.65 -3.52
C GLU A 93 3.77 -9.77 -4.39
N ALA A 94 3.20 -8.88 -5.20
CA ALA A 94 3.98 -7.97 -6.05
C ALA A 94 4.93 -7.06 -5.23
N LEU A 95 4.50 -6.61 -4.05
CA LEU A 95 5.35 -5.82 -3.16
C LEU A 95 6.45 -6.67 -2.50
N VAL A 96 6.13 -7.88 -2.08
CA VAL A 96 7.10 -8.82 -1.47
C VAL A 96 8.11 -9.28 -2.52
N GLU A 97 7.67 -9.66 -3.72
CA GLU A 97 8.57 -10.00 -4.84
C GLU A 97 9.52 -8.84 -5.14
N ARG A 98 8.99 -7.60 -5.21
CA ARG A 98 9.82 -6.40 -5.39
C ARG A 98 10.81 -6.21 -4.25
N ALA A 99 10.43 -6.47 -3.01
CA ALA A 99 11.33 -6.36 -1.85
C ALA A 99 12.51 -7.35 -1.91
N MET A 100 12.30 -8.50 -2.56
CA MET A 100 13.32 -9.53 -2.76
C MET A 100 14.27 -9.26 -3.94
N LEU A 101 13.95 -8.28 -4.80
CA LEU A 101 14.84 -7.89 -5.89
C LEU A 101 16.08 -7.17 -5.33
N ASN A 102 17.13 -7.92 -5.07
CA ASN A 102 18.43 -7.41 -4.61
C ASN A 102 19.29 -6.80 -5.74
N ASP A 103 18.68 -6.36 -6.82
CA ASP A 103 19.34 -5.65 -7.92
C ASP A 103 19.62 -4.17 -7.54
N LEU A 104 20.19 -3.97 -6.37
CA LEU A 104 20.87 -2.74 -6.07
C LEU A 104 22.10 -2.69 -7.02
N PRO A 105 22.30 -1.65 -7.83
CA PRO A 105 23.64 -1.42 -8.30
C PRO A 105 24.51 -1.40 -7.04
N PRO A 106 25.59 -2.21 -7.00
CA PRO A 106 26.46 -2.17 -5.85
C PRO A 106 26.77 -0.69 -5.59
N THR A 107 26.52 -0.24 -4.38
CA THR A 107 27.17 0.98 -3.90
C THR A 107 28.64 0.66 -4.05
N ASP A 108 29.22 1.05 -5.17
CA ASP A 108 30.67 1.03 -5.30
C ASP A 108 31.13 1.95 -4.16
N PRO A 109 31.70 1.41 -3.06
CA PRO A 109 32.24 2.28 -2.04
C PRO A 109 33.34 3.03 -2.78
N ARG A 110 33.08 4.29 -3.17
CA ARG A 110 34.17 5.15 -3.61
C ARG A 110 35.27 4.96 -2.55
N PRO A 111 36.51 4.62 -2.93
CA PRO A 111 37.54 4.41 -1.94
C PRO A 111 37.59 5.67 -1.08
N VAL A 112 37.19 5.51 0.17
CA VAL A 112 37.20 6.59 1.16
C VAL A 112 38.68 6.85 1.38
N ASP A 113 39.13 7.97 0.85
CA ASP A 113 40.50 8.46 1.15
C ASP A 113 40.58 8.65 2.66
N PRO A 114 41.48 7.94 3.41
CA PRO A 114 41.49 7.97 4.88
C PRO A 114 41.75 9.37 5.47
N GLY A 115 41.91 10.39 4.65
CA GLY A 115 42.07 11.81 5.02
C GLY A 115 40.92 12.73 4.60
N SER A 116 39.88 12.22 3.90
CA SER A 116 38.78 13.08 3.45
C SER A 116 37.72 13.17 4.56
N THR A 117 37.40 14.38 4.96
CA THR A 117 36.19 14.72 5.71
C THR A 117 34.97 14.72 4.75
N ASP A 118 34.89 13.67 3.89
CA ASP A 118 33.85 13.55 2.89
C ASP A 118 32.51 13.23 3.58
N PRO A 119 31.48 14.10 3.44
CA PRO A 119 30.16 13.84 3.99
C PRO A 119 29.51 12.54 3.48
N ALA A 120 30.10 11.89 2.44
CA ALA A 120 29.64 10.61 1.91
C ALA A 120 29.87 9.42 2.85
N SER A 121 30.82 9.52 3.80
CA SER A 121 31.06 8.50 4.83
C SER A 121 30.25 8.73 6.11
N ALA A 122 29.41 9.76 6.15
CA ALA A 122 28.72 10.14 7.37
C ALA A 122 27.64 9.10 7.72
N ASP A 123 27.82 8.47 8.87
CA ASP A 123 26.73 7.80 9.56
C ASP A 123 25.51 8.74 9.66
N PRO A 124 24.28 8.17 9.66
CA PRO A 124 23.09 8.96 9.87
C PRO A 124 23.23 9.89 11.07
N PRO A 125 22.70 11.12 11.03
CA PRO A 125 22.88 12.11 12.09
C PRO A 125 22.68 11.52 13.48
N SER A 126 23.57 11.84 14.42
CA SER A 126 23.50 11.35 15.81
C SER A 126 22.21 11.75 16.54
N SER A 127 21.46 12.72 15.98
CA SER A 127 20.13 13.14 16.46
C SER A 127 19.01 12.13 16.16
N LEU A 128 19.23 11.16 15.27
CA LEU A 128 18.25 10.11 14.97
C LEU A 128 18.28 9.02 16.04
N ASN A 129 17.12 8.54 16.45
CA ASN A 129 17.02 7.35 17.28
C ASN A 129 17.39 6.08 16.47
N ARG A 130 17.46 4.91 17.14
CA ARG A 130 17.89 3.66 16.51
C ARG A 130 16.98 3.29 15.34
N GLU A 131 15.67 3.29 15.54
CA GLU A 131 14.68 2.90 14.52
C GLU A 131 14.72 3.83 13.31
N GLN A 132 14.95 5.13 13.53
CA GLN A 132 15.10 6.09 12.44
C GLN A 132 16.39 5.85 11.64
N ARG A 133 17.49 5.53 12.32
CA ARG A 133 18.74 5.14 11.63
C ARG A 133 18.55 3.86 10.82
N ASP A 134 17.91 2.85 11.39
CA ASP A 134 17.61 1.60 10.70
C ASP A 134 16.77 1.88 9.43
N ALA A 135 15.80 2.80 9.51
CA ALA A 135 14.99 3.19 8.35
C ALA A 135 15.81 3.93 7.27
N VAL A 136 16.72 4.81 7.65
CA VAL A 136 17.60 5.52 6.71
C VAL A 136 18.53 4.56 5.97
N LEU A 137 18.99 3.51 6.65
CA LEU A 137 19.89 2.50 6.09
C LEU A 137 19.14 1.38 5.34
N ALA A 138 17.84 1.24 5.54
CA ALA A 138 17.08 0.11 5.00
C ALA A 138 17.12 0.03 3.48
N LEU A 139 17.14 1.15 2.75
CA LEU A 139 17.24 1.16 1.30
C LEU A 139 18.58 0.64 0.76
N ASP A 140 19.62 0.55 1.58
CA ASP A 140 20.89 -0.06 1.17
C ASP A 140 20.74 -1.59 0.99
N GLN A 141 19.69 -2.18 1.57
CA GLN A 141 19.50 -3.64 1.64
C GLN A 141 18.12 -4.13 1.15
N ALA A 142 17.15 -3.22 0.97
CA ALA A 142 15.80 -3.57 0.57
C ALA A 142 15.28 -2.64 -0.53
N SER A 143 14.62 -3.21 -1.52
CA SER A 143 13.98 -2.43 -2.60
C SER A 143 12.61 -1.89 -2.20
N VAL A 144 11.99 -2.41 -1.14
CA VAL A 144 10.75 -1.89 -0.55
C VAL A 144 10.96 -1.68 0.94
N VAL A 145 10.74 -0.45 1.41
CA VAL A 145 10.86 -0.08 2.82
C VAL A 145 9.52 0.40 3.35
N LEU A 146 9.04 -0.23 4.42
CA LEU A 146 7.81 0.13 5.13
C LEU A 146 8.18 0.91 6.39
N ILE A 147 7.84 2.19 6.46
CA ILE A 147 8.06 3.03 7.65
C ILE A 147 6.71 3.29 8.31
N SER A 148 6.46 2.61 9.42
CA SER A 148 5.24 2.78 10.21
C SER A 148 5.53 3.53 11.52
N GLY A 149 4.53 4.26 12.03
CA GLY A 149 4.63 4.94 13.32
C GLY A 149 3.50 5.93 13.54
N GLY A 150 3.23 6.27 14.77
CA GLY A 150 2.20 7.23 15.16
C GLY A 150 2.55 8.69 14.84
N PRO A 151 1.69 9.64 15.20
CA PRO A 151 1.99 11.06 15.10
C PRO A 151 3.23 11.41 15.95
N GLY A 152 4.09 12.29 15.46
CA GLY A 152 5.26 12.76 16.21
C GLY A 152 6.46 11.80 16.27
N THR A 153 6.40 10.61 15.68
CA THR A 153 7.53 9.66 15.66
C THR A 153 8.67 10.02 14.71
N GLY A 154 8.54 11.14 13.98
CA GLY A 154 9.58 11.61 13.07
C GLY A 154 9.60 10.94 11.70
N LYS A 155 8.48 10.34 11.25
CA LYS A 155 8.39 9.71 9.90
C LYS A 155 8.93 10.62 8.80
N THR A 156 8.44 11.85 8.74
CA THR A 156 8.83 12.81 7.69
C THR A 156 10.31 13.20 7.77
N SER A 157 10.85 13.42 8.98
CA SER A 157 12.28 13.70 9.16
C SER A 157 13.14 12.52 8.75
N THR A 158 12.72 11.29 9.08
CA THR A 158 13.40 10.07 8.66
C THR A 158 13.43 9.94 7.12
N VAL A 159 12.33 10.25 6.45
CA VAL A 159 12.27 10.28 4.97
C VAL A 159 13.22 11.31 4.39
N VAL A 160 13.32 12.51 4.97
CA VAL A 160 14.26 13.54 4.52
C VAL A 160 15.70 13.07 4.59
N GLU A 161 16.11 12.48 5.71
CA GLU A 161 17.47 11.96 5.88
C GLU A 161 17.76 10.75 4.97
N LEU A 162 16.78 9.86 4.79
CA LEU A 162 16.88 8.73 3.87
C LEU A 162 17.13 9.23 2.43
N LEU A 163 16.33 10.19 1.96
CA LEU A 163 16.46 10.76 0.62
C LEU A 163 17.78 11.52 0.45
N ALA A 164 18.22 12.26 1.48
CA ALA A 164 19.49 12.96 1.46
C ALA A 164 20.66 11.98 1.32
N ARG A 165 20.62 10.86 2.03
CA ARG A 165 21.59 9.78 1.90
C ARG A 165 21.59 9.18 0.49
N VAL A 166 20.40 8.85 -0.05
CA VAL A 166 20.27 8.31 -1.41
C VAL A 166 20.84 9.29 -2.44
N GLN A 167 20.50 10.57 -2.35
CA GLN A 167 21.00 11.60 -3.27
C GLN A 167 22.54 11.73 -3.20
N LEU A 168 23.11 11.57 -2.04
CA LEU A 168 24.56 11.65 -1.85
C LEU A 168 25.27 10.47 -2.51
N HIS A 169 24.76 9.25 -2.33
CA HIS A 169 25.38 8.04 -2.89
C HIS A 169 25.03 7.80 -4.37
N HIS A 170 23.87 8.28 -4.79
CA HIS A 170 23.30 8.05 -6.12
C HIS A 170 22.69 9.34 -6.68
N PRO A 171 23.51 10.34 -7.05
CA PRO A 171 23.04 11.66 -7.50
C PRO A 171 22.18 11.61 -8.77
N ASP A 172 22.33 10.58 -9.60
CA ASP A 172 21.64 10.43 -10.87
C ASP A 172 20.29 9.69 -10.76
N LEU A 173 19.92 9.21 -9.57
CA LEU A 173 18.65 8.53 -9.38
C LEU A 173 17.45 9.49 -9.55
N ARG A 174 16.50 9.09 -10.37
CA ARG A 174 15.23 9.81 -10.56
C ARG A 174 14.29 9.49 -9.39
N MET A 175 14.26 10.39 -8.43
CA MET A 175 13.44 10.24 -7.23
C MET A 175 12.13 11.01 -7.34
N GLY A 176 11.04 10.47 -6.79
CA GLY A 176 9.73 11.10 -6.74
C GLY A 176 9.10 11.01 -5.36
N LEU A 177 8.26 12.02 -5.06
CA LEU A 177 7.48 12.09 -3.83
C LEU A 177 5.99 12.04 -4.16
N ALA A 178 5.26 11.19 -3.48
CA ALA A 178 3.83 11.04 -3.70
C ALA A 178 3.05 10.97 -2.39
N ALA A 179 1.79 11.38 -2.45
CA ALA A 179 0.81 11.13 -1.39
C ALA A 179 -0.59 10.99 -2.00
N PRO A 180 -1.56 10.40 -1.28
CA PRO A 180 -2.93 10.28 -1.76
C PRO A 180 -3.63 11.64 -1.98
N THR A 181 -3.31 12.64 -1.16
CA THR A 181 -3.97 13.95 -1.20
C THR A 181 -3.00 15.09 -1.53
N GLY A 182 -3.53 16.17 -2.13
CA GLY A 182 -2.72 17.35 -2.45
C GLY A 182 -2.14 18.05 -1.21
N LYS A 183 -2.86 18.02 -0.08
CA LYS A 183 -2.39 18.57 1.20
C LYS A 183 -1.20 17.77 1.74
N ALA A 184 -1.29 16.44 1.72
CA ALA A 184 -0.21 15.54 2.17
C ALA A 184 1.01 15.67 1.26
N ALA A 185 0.82 15.67 -0.07
CA ALA A 185 1.91 15.85 -1.03
C ALA A 185 2.64 17.18 -0.83
N ARG A 186 1.90 18.28 -0.63
CA ARG A 186 2.50 19.61 -0.36
C ARG A 186 3.31 19.58 0.93
N ARG A 187 2.75 19.03 2.02
CA ARG A 187 3.44 18.91 3.32
C ARG A 187 4.75 18.13 3.20
N LEU A 188 4.72 17.00 2.49
CA LEU A 188 5.91 16.19 2.23
C LEU A 188 6.95 16.98 1.42
N GLY A 189 6.54 17.61 0.32
CA GLY A 189 7.42 18.44 -0.52
C GLY A 189 8.04 19.61 0.24
N ASP A 190 7.26 20.30 1.09
CA ASP A 190 7.76 21.41 1.90
C ASP A 190 8.78 20.96 2.96
N ALA A 191 8.61 19.76 3.52
CA ALA A 191 9.55 19.19 4.47
C ALA A 191 10.87 18.75 3.81
N VAL A 192 10.82 18.26 2.59
CA VAL A 192 12.00 17.78 1.84
C VAL A 192 12.79 18.92 1.19
N ARG A 193 12.11 19.96 0.70
CA ARG A 193 12.71 21.07 -0.08
C ARG A 193 13.93 21.76 0.56
N PRO A 194 13.98 22.00 1.89
CA PRO A 194 15.15 22.65 2.50
C PRO A 194 16.45 21.84 2.37
N ARG A 195 16.32 20.52 2.27
CA ARG A 195 17.46 19.60 2.19
C ARG A 195 17.74 19.16 0.75
N LEU A 196 16.69 18.96 -0.04
CA LEU A 196 16.73 18.42 -1.40
C LEU A 196 15.83 19.26 -2.31
N GLN A 197 16.45 20.12 -3.11
CA GLN A 197 15.72 20.97 -4.05
C GLN A 197 15.37 20.23 -5.34
N GLY A 198 14.23 20.60 -5.93
CA GLY A 198 13.88 20.12 -7.28
C GLY A 198 13.26 18.71 -7.35
N LEU A 199 13.07 18.00 -6.23
CA LEU A 199 12.39 16.71 -6.28
C LEU A 199 10.92 16.87 -6.68
N PRO A 200 10.47 16.18 -7.74
CA PRO A 200 9.08 16.21 -8.17
C PRO A 200 8.19 15.61 -7.08
N CYS A 201 7.13 16.36 -6.71
CA CYS A 201 6.18 15.97 -5.69
C CYS A 201 4.76 16.19 -6.16
N GLY A 202 3.88 15.23 -5.93
CA GLY A 202 2.49 15.32 -6.34
C GLY A 202 1.59 14.26 -5.73
N THR A 203 0.30 14.32 -6.07
CA THR A 203 -0.61 13.24 -5.70
C THR A 203 -0.36 12.01 -6.58
N LEU A 204 -0.69 10.81 -6.05
CA LEU A 204 -0.62 9.58 -6.85
C LEU A 204 -1.46 9.69 -8.12
N HIS A 205 -2.64 10.30 -8.06
CA HIS A 205 -3.47 10.56 -9.24
C HIS A 205 -2.75 11.40 -10.30
N ARG A 206 -1.98 12.39 -9.88
CA ARG A 206 -1.17 13.20 -10.81
C ARG A 206 -0.01 12.40 -11.39
N TRP A 207 0.67 11.61 -10.59
CA TRP A 207 1.74 10.72 -11.05
C TRP A 207 1.23 9.71 -12.08
N LEU A 208 0.05 9.15 -11.84
CA LEU A 208 -0.59 8.18 -12.73
C LEU A 208 -1.31 8.83 -13.92
N GLU A 209 -1.31 10.16 -14.02
CA GLU A 209 -2.00 10.92 -15.07
C GLU A 209 -3.48 10.53 -15.14
N ALA A 210 -4.19 10.65 -14.01
CA ALA A 210 -5.61 10.31 -13.89
C ALA A 210 -6.47 11.17 -14.83
N GLY A 211 -7.33 10.52 -15.61
CA GLY A 211 -8.27 11.14 -16.56
C GLY A 211 -9.64 10.49 -16.54
N ALA A 212 -10.51 10.90 -17.47
CA ALA A 212 -11.87 10.39 -17.56
C ALA A 212 -11.96 8.88 -17.80
N HIS A 213 -10.94 8.28 -18.42
CA HIS A 213 -10.89 6.86 -18.78
C HIS A 213 -9.96 6.02 -17.87
N GLY A 214 -9.60 6.54 -16.71
CA GLY A 214 -8.69 5.89 -15.76
C GLY A 214 -7.30 6.52 -15.74
N PHE A 215 -6.26 5.70 -15.58
CA PHE A 215 -4.86 6.14 -15.48
C PHE A 215 -4.14 5.95 -16.81
N ALA A 216 -3.41 6.97 -17.26
CA ALA A 216 -2.64 6.90 -18.50
C ALA A 216 -1.29 6.20 -18.31
N ARG A 217 -0.75 6.17 -17.07
CA ARG A 217 0.44 5.42 -16.70
C ARG A 217 0.08 3.98 -16.35
N ASN A 218 0.81 3.04 -16.95
CA ASN A 218 0.57 1.60 -16.83
C ASN A 218 1.84 0.83 -17.26
N THR A 219 1.75 -0.49 -17.47
CA THR A 219 2.87 -1.33 -17.92
C THR A 219 3.43 -0.96 -19.28
N GLU A 220 2.62 -0.40 -20.18
CA GLU A 220 3.06 0.04 -21.53
C GLU A 220 3.72 1.43 -21.49
N ARG A 221 3.29 2.25 -20.51
CA ARG A 221 3.78 3.60 -20.30
C ARG A 221 4.15 3.81 -18.82
N PRO A 222 5.23 3.19 -18.35
CA PRO A 222 5.59 3.24 -16.94
C PRO A 222 6.07 4.64 -16.51
N LEU A 223 6.13 4.83 -15.21
CA LEU A 223 6.76 6.00 -14.60
C LEU A 223 8.27 5.96 -14.84
N GLU A 224 8.87 7.12 -15.04
CA GLU A 224 10.32 7.25 -15.26
C GLU A 224 11.01 7.54 -13.92
N LEU A 225 10.92 6.59 -12.99
CA LEU A 225 11.43 6.71 -11.62
C LEU A 225 12.28 5.52 -11.22
N ASP A 226 13.29 5.78 -10.41
CA ASP A 226 14.16 4.79 -9.81
C ASP A 226 13.86 4.62 -8.30
N LEU A 227 13.28 5.66 -7.65
CA LEU A 227 12.81 5.62 -6.28
C LEU A 227 11.52 6.46 -6.15
N LEU A 228 10.50 5.89 -5.52
CA LEU A 228 9.27 6.60 -5.17
C LEU A 228 9.01 6.49 -3.67
N VAL A 229 8.87 7.63 -3.02
CA VAL A 229 8.40 7.73 -1.64
C VAL A 229 6.92 8.05 -1.63
N ILE A 230 6.13 7.28 -0.88
CA ILE A 230 4.69 7.48 -0.74
C ILE A 230 4.38 7.70 0.74
N ASP A 231 3.91 8.89 1.07
CA ASP A 231 3.45 9.23 2.43
C ASP A 231 1.93 9.06 2.56
N GLU A 232 1.44 8.95 3.80
CA GLU A 232 0.02 8.75 4.15
C GLU A 232 -0.59 7.50 3.51
N MET A 233 0.14 6.38 3.55
CA MET A 233 -0.28 5.08 3.01
C MET A 233 -1.61 4.57 3.59
N SER A 234 -1.99 4.99 4.79
CA SER A 234 -3.28 4.66 5.42
C SER A 234 -4.50 5.08 4.59
N MET A 235 -4.36 6.11 3.74
CA MET A 235 -5.41 6.62 2.87
C MET A 235 -5.43 5.97 1.47
N LEU A 236 -4.53 5.03 1.19
CA LEU A 236 -4.41 4.40 -0.11
C LEU A 236 -5.30 3.16 -0.20
N ASP A 237 -6.22 3.15 -1.16
CA ASP A 237 -7.06 2.01 -1.44
C ASP A 237 -6.39 1.00 -2.39
N LEU A 238 -7.03 -0.17 -2.51
CA LEU A 238 -6.53 -1.28 -3.32
C LEU A 238 -6.44 -0.93 -4.81
N ALA A 239 -7.42 -0.24 -5.35
CA ALA A 239 -7.46 0.09 -6.78
C ALA A 239 -6.33 1.04 -7.18
N LEU A 240 -6.07 2.05 -6.34
CA LEU A 240 -4.99 3.00 -6.59
C LEU A 240 -3.61 2.33 -6.42
N MET A 241 -3.47 1.40 -5.47
CA MET A 241 -2.24 0.63 -5.32
C MET A 241 -1.98 -0.31 -6.49
N GLN A 242 -2.99 -0.99 -7.02
CA GLN A 242 -2.87 -1.80 -8.22
C GLN A 242 -2.44 -0.97 -9.45
N ALA A 243 -3.09 0.18 -9.65
CA ALA A 243 -2.73 1.10 -10.73
C ALA A 243 -1.28 1.59 -10.60
N LEU A 244 -0.85 1.91 -9.37
CA LEU A 244 0.53 2.31 -9.12
C LEU A 244 1.52 1.19 -9.45
N LEU A 245 1.30 -0.01 -8.94
CA LEU A 245 2.20 -1.15 -9.18
C LEU A 245 2.31 -1.48 -10.67
N SER A 246 1.22 -1.37 -11.43
CA SER A 246 1.25 -1.56 -12.88
C SER A 246 2.03 -0.48 -13.62
N ALA A 247 2.14 0.72 -13.07
CA ALA A 247 2.84 1.84 -13.66
C ALA A 247 4.31 1.97 -13.21
N LEU A 248 4.73 1.22 -12.19
CA LEU A 248 6.10 1.30 -11.67
C LEU A 248 7.07 0.45 -12.52
N PRO A 249 8.25 0.99 -12.88
CA PRO A 249 9.30 0.17 -13.45
C PRO A 249 9.66 -1.00 -12.52
N PRO A 250 10.08 -2.16 -13.08
CA PRO A 250 10.40 -3.33 -12.25
C PRO A 250 11.44 -3.06 -11.16
N ARG A 251 12.43 -2.22 -11.44
CA ARG A 251 13.54 -1.88 -10.53
C ARG A 251 13.30 -0.62 -9.69
N CYS A 252 12.14 0.04 -9.84
CA CYS A 252 11.83 1.22 -9.02
C CYS A 252 11.67 0.82 -7.55
N ARG A 253 12.47 1.41 -6.68
CA ARG A 253 12.41 1.21 -5.23
C ARG A 253 11.24 1.96 -4.63
N LEU A 254 10.72 1.46 -3.52
CA LEU A 254 9.59 2.05 -2.82
C LEU A 254 9.91 2.32 -1.35
N VAL A 255 9.53 3.50 -0.89
CA VAL A 255 9.42 3.82 0.54
C VAL A 255 7.97 4.13 0.83
N LEU A 256 7.32 3.26 1.57
CA LEU A 256 5.91 3.35 1.94
C LEU A 256 5.81 3.82 3.39
N VAL A 257 5.23 4.99 3.60
CA VAL A 257 5.17 5.65 4.91
C VAL A 257 3.72 5.80 5.35
N GLY A 258 3.41 5.41 6.58
CA GLY A 258 2.03 5.54 7.07
C GLY A 258 1.91 5.33 8.57
N ASP A 259 0.74 5.65 9.07
CA ASP A 259 0.35 5.45 10.45
C ASP A 259 -0.62 4.26 10.54
N PRO A 260 -0.26 3.18 11.26
CA PRO A 260 -1.14 2.01 11.37
C PRO A 260 -2.40 2.27 12.21
N ALA A 261 -2.41 3.32 13.01
CA ALA A 261 -3.55 3.70 13.86
C ALA A 261 -4.54 4.66 13.18
N GLN A 262 -4.20 5.19 11.99
CA GLN A 262 -5.12 6.03 11.24
C GLN A 262 -6.26 5.22 10.62
N LEU A 263 -7.37 5.90 10.34
CA LEU A 263 -8.54 5.32 9.70
C LEU A 263 -8.18 4.76 8.30
N PRO A 264 -8.82 3.64 7.91
CA PRO A 264 -8.65 3.08 6.57
C PRO A 264 -9.18 4.04 5.50
N PRO A 265 -8.80 3.82 4.22
CA PRO A 265 -9.27 4.62 3.11
C PRO A 265 -10.78 4.49 2.93
N VAL A 266 -11.40 5.47 2.27
CA VAL A 266 -12.83 5.43 1.89
C VAL A 266 -13.07 4.39 0.79
N GLY A 267 -12.08 4.11 -0.06
CA GLY A 267 -12.12 3.08 -1.09
C GLY A 267 -11.96 1.67 -0.51
N SER A 268 -12.34 0.66 -1.30
CA SER A 268 -12.28 -0.74 -0.87
C SER A 268 -10.84 -1.23 -0.75
N GLY A 269 -10.54 -1.89 0.36
CA GLY A 269 -9.27 -2.57 0.61
C GLY A 269 -8.18 -1.67 1.20
N ALA A 270 -8.01 -1.77 2.51
CA ALA A 270 -6.98 -1.06 3.27
C ALA A 270 -5.61 -1.74 3.11
N VAL A 271 -4.89 -1.43 2.04
CA VAL A 271 -3.59 -2.05 1.72
C VAL A 271 -2.60 -1.87 2.87
N TRP A 272 -2.50 -0.64 3.42
CA TRP A 272 -1.57 -0.37 4.52
C TRP A 272 -1.81 -1.25 5.74
N HIS A 273 -3.08 -1.45 6.13
CA HIS A 273 -3.43 -2.32 7.24
C HIS A 273 -3.05 -3.79 6.98
N ARG A 274 -3.21 -4.27 5.74
CA ARG A 274 -2.79 -5.62 5.35
C ARG A 274 -1.27 -5.78 5.43
N LEU A 275 -0.50 -4.79 4.99
CA LEU A 275 0.96 -4.77 5.09
C LEU A 275 1.48 -4.72 6.54
N GLN A 276 0.67 -4.26 7.50
CA GLN A 276 1.05 -4.21 8.92
C GLN A 276 0.72 -5.49 9.68
N GLN A 277 -0.04 -6.43 9.12
CA GLN A 277 -0.29 -7.73 9.75
C GLN A 277 1.01 -8.55 9.79
N SER A 278 1.23 -9.28 10.90
CA SER A 278 2.51 -9.96 11.18
C SER A 278 2.92 -10.93 10.06
N ASP A 279 1.96 -11.70 9.54
CA ASP A 279 2.18 -12.69 8.46
C ASP A 279 2.72 -12.06 7.16
N VAL A 280 2.34 -10.83 6.85
CA VAL A 280 2.82 -10.08 5.69
C VAL A 280 4.05 -9.26 6.03
N ARG A 281 4.01 -8.53 7.16
CA ARG A 281 5.06 -7.61 7.57
C ARG A 281 6.42 -8.29 7.71
N GLU A 282 6.46 -9.50 8.29
CA GLU A 282 7.67 -10.29 8.48
C GLU A 282 8.37 -10.66 7.17
N ARG A 283 7.63 -10.74 6.07
CA ARG A 283 8.18 -11.02 4.73
C ARG A 283 9.05 -9.89 4.17
N PHE A 284 8.93 -8.67 4.69
CA PHE A 284 9.77 -7.53 4.32
C PHE A 284 11.07 -7.46 5.12
N GLY A 285 11.26 -8.31 6.12
CA GLY A 285 12.49 -8.39 6.91
C GLY A 285 12.94 -7.05 7.45
N MET A 286 14.18 -6.66 7.15
CA MET A 286 14.77 -5.38 7.59
C MET A 286 14.14 -4.15 6.90
N GLY A 287 13.40 -4.34 5.82
CA GLY A 287 12.63 -3.27 5.17
C GLY A 287 11.39 -2.83 5.97
N ALA A 288 10.97 -3.56 7.00
CA ALA A 288 9.76 -3.26 7.77
C ALA A 288 10.10 -2.60 9.12
N ILE A 289 10.14 -1.28 9.17
CA ILE A 289 10.53 -0.50 10.34
C ILE A 289 9.30 0.10 11.05
N HIS A 290 9.31 0.08 12.38
CA HIS A 290 8.30 0.75 13.20
C HIS A 290 8.97 1.79 14.09
N LEU A 291 8.67 3.06 13.82
CA LEU A 291 9.20 4.18 14.60
C LEU A 291 8.41 4.34 15.90
N LYS A 292 9.14 4.39 17.01
CA LYS A 292 8.61 4.67 18.36
C LYS A 292 8.86 6.13 18.71
N GLN A 293 8.09 6.63 19.68
CA GLN A 293 8.32 7.96 20.26
C GLN A 293 9.56 7.98 21.14
#